data_721751312ed92ec36ce5fce27dca4581
#
_entry.id   721751312ed92ec36ce5fce27dca4581
#
_cell.length_a   1.000
_cell.length_b   1.000
_cell.length_c   1.000
_cell.angle_alpha   90.00
_cell.angle_beta   90.00
_cell.angle_gamma   90.00
#
_symmetry.space_group_name_H-M   'P 1'
#
loop_
_entity.id
_entity.type
_entity.pdbx_description
1 polymer ?
#
loop_
_entity_poly.entity_id
_entity_poly.type
_entity_poly.pdbx_seq_one_letter_code
_entity_poly.pdbx_strand_id
1 'polypeptide(L)'
;MVEDSVIKRARELREQLNQYSYEYYVKDRPSVEDFVYDSLYQELVDIENKHPELITEDSPTQRVGGRVLEGFEKVVHDVPLYSLNDVFNKEDITAFDQRVQKTLGHQVSYTCELKIDGLSVSLRYEDGKLVQGATRGDGTVGEDITENLKTVRSIPLKLKNSVTLEARGECYMPKKSFMRLNENREEEGQDVFANPRNAAAGSLRQLDTKVTAKRSLSTFLYSVADTDSLSSSSQYDALQELEDLGFQTNQERKLCRSIDEVWDYIEDFQEKRGDLPYEIDGVVIKVNDFEQQEKLGYTVKAPRWAIAYKFPPEEAQTVIRDIQWPVGRTGVLTPTAIMDPVKVAGTTVSRASLHNDDYIQEKDIRINDKVVIYKAGDIIPEVAHVIFEERDKDSEAYQAPETCPVCGSKVVHLDEEVALRCINPKCPAQIKEGLNHFVSRNAMNIEGLGPRILDQMYENGLIKDVADLYYLEKEDLLGLEKIKDKSANNILNAIAESKGRSADRLIFGLGVWHVGAKAAKILLEHFKTVRALQKASKEEINSLYTLGET
;
A
#
# COMPACT_ATOMS: atom_id res chain seq x y z
N MET A 1 36.42 16.32 -7.15
CA MET A 1 35.16 17.07 -7.10
C MET A 1 34.06 16.14 -7.65
N VAL A 2 32.93 16.06 -6.95
CA VAL A 2 31.78 15.31 -7.42
C VAL A 2 31.12 16.06 -8.57
N GLU A 3 30.69 15.37 -9.61
CA GLU A 3 29.99 16.00 -10.73
C GLU A 3 28.65 16.59 -10.30
N ASP A 4 28.28 17.73 -10.85
CA ASP A 4 27.02 18.43 -10.52
C ASP A 4 25.78 17.57 -10.80
N SER A 5 25.84 16.71 -11.83
CA SER A 5 24.78 15.75 -12.15
C SER A 5 24.54 14.73 -11.04
N VAL A 6 25.61 14.26 -10.40
CA VAL A 6 25.53 13.30 -9.28
C VAL A 6 24.95 13.97 -8.04
N ILE A 7 25.36 15.20 -7.76
CA ILE A 7 24.84 16.01 -6.64
C ILE A 7 23.34 16.24 -6.81
N LYS A 8 22.92 16.62 -8.01
CA LYS A 8 21.51 16.83 -8.36
C LYS A 8 20.70 15.54 -8.21
N ARG A 9 21.22 14.43 -8.73
CA ARG A 9 20.53 13.12 -8.64
C ARG A 9 20.36 12.66 -7.19
N ALA A 10 21.38 12.80 -6.37
CA ALA A 10 21.30 12.47 -4.95
C ALA A 10 20.22 13.29 -4.23
N ARG A 11 20.08 14.57 -4.54
CA ARG A 11 19.04 15.44 -3.99
C ARG A 11 17.65 14.98 -4.41
N GLU A 12 17.44 14.74 -5.69
CA GLU A 12 16.16 14.24 -6.24
C GLU A 12 15.76 12.91 -5.57
N LEU A 13 16.69 11.98 -5.42
CA LEU A 13 16.44 10.70 -4.76
C LEU A 13 16.05 10.87 -3.29
N ARG A 14 16.74 11.74 -2.54
CA ARG A 14 16.38 12.00 -1.14
C ARG A 14 14.98 12.58 -1.01
N GLU A 15 14.63 13.55 -1.84
CA GLU A 15 13.29 14.16 -1.84
C GLU A 15 12.20 13.15 -2.18
N GLN A 16 12.38 12.39 -3.27
CA GLN A 16 11.42 11.36 -3.69
C GLN A 16 11.26 10.25 -2.65
N LEU A 17 12.34 9.71 -2.13
CA LEU A 17 12.30 8.62 -1.17
C LEU A 17 11.70 9.07 0.17
N ASN A 18 11.99 10.27 0.64
CA ASN A 18 11.35 10.82 1.83
C ASN A 18 9.85 11.01 1.64
N GLN A 19 9.41 11.45 0.46
CA GLN A 19 7.99 11.59 0.13
C GLN A 19 7.31 10.20 0.07
N TYR A 20 7.91 9.23 -0.59
CA TYR A 20 7.37 7.87 -0.68
C TYR A 20 7.32 7.17 0.68
N SER A 21 8.34 7.35 1.53
CA SER A 21 8.31 6.87 2.91
C SER A 21 7.17 7.48 3.72
N TYR A 22 6.95 8.78 3.58
CA TYR A 22 5.85 9.46 4.24
C TYR A 22 4.48 8.93 3.78
N GLU A 23 4.30 8.75 2.49
CA GLU A 23 3.08 8.18 1.93
C GLU A 23 2.82 6.76 2.42
N TYR A 24 3.88 5.95 2.50
CA TYR A 24 3.81 4.55 2.90
C TYR A 24 3.58 4.37 4.41
N TYR A 25 4.45 4.98 5.23
CA TYR A 25 4.46 4.73 6.68
C TYR A 25 3.51 5.62 7.48
N VAL A 26 3.20 6.80 6.98
CA VAL A 26 2.37 7.77 7.69
C VAL A 26 0.95 7.81 7.16
N LYS A 27 0.79 7.83 5.83
CA LYS A 27 -0.53 7.94 5.19
C LYS A 27 -1.16 6.62 4.81
N ASP A 28 -0.43 5.50 4.84
CA ASP A 28 -0.85 4.19 4.32
C ASP A 28 -1.42 4.27 2.88
N ARG A 29 -0.85 5.15 2.06
CA ARG A 29 -1.24 5.41 0.67
C ARG A 29 -0.01 5.58 -0.20
N PRO A 30 0.76 4.51 -0.43
CA PRO A 30 1.92 4.57 -1.30
C PRO A 30 1.51 4.93 -2.73
N SER A 31 2.24 5.87 -3.35
CA SER A 31 2.06 6.24 -4.76
C SER A 31 2.95 5.42 -5.70
N VAL A 32 3.91 4.68 -5.15
CA VAL A 32 4.82 3.80 -5.88
C VAL A 32 4.89 2.44 -5.22
N GLU A 33 5.34 1.48 -5.99
CA GLU A 33 5.55 0.11 -5.56
C GLU A 33 6.80 -0.05 -4.69
N ASP A 34 6.82 -1.05 -3.82
CA ASP A 34 7.99 -1.36 -2.98
C ASP A 34 9.26 -1.53 -3.82
N PHE A 35 9.15 -2.20 -4.97
CA PHE A 35 10.27 -2.39 -5.89
C PHE A 35 10.83 -1.05 -6.43
N VAL A 36 9.98 -0.11 -6.79
CA VAL A 36 10.40 1.22 -7.25
C VAL A 36 11.14 1.95 -6.12
N TYR A 37 10.58 1.91 -4.92
CA TYR A 37 11.24 2.48 -3.74
C TYR A 37 12.58 1.81 -3.48
N ASP A 38 12.63 0.48 -3.43
CA ASP A 38 13.85 -0.29 -3.18
C ASP A 38 14.94 -0.01 -4.22
N SER A 39 14.57 0.08 -5.51
CA SER A 39 15.47 0.44 -6.59
C SER A 39 16.07 1.83 -6.43
N LEU A 40 15.22 2.82 -6.13
CA LEU A 40 15.67 4.22 -5.92
C LEU A 40 16.50 4.36 -4.65
N TYR A 41 16.13 3.64 -3.62
CA TYR A 41 16.90 3.57 -2.37
C TYR A 41 18.29 2.99 -2.60
N GLN A 42 18.39 1.89 -3.33
CA GLN A 42 19.68 1.28 -3.66
C GLN A 42 20.55 2.21 -4.52
N GLU A 43 19.95 2.92 -5.47
CA GLU A 43 20.67 3.94 -6.26
C GLU A 43 21.27 5.02 -5.36
N LEU A 44 20.51 5.51 -4.37
CA LEU A 44 21.02 6.50 -3.42
C LEU A 44 22.14 5.93 -2.54
N VAL A 45 21.99 4.70 -2.05
CA VAL A 45 23.04 4.01 -1.30
C VAL A 45 24.32 3.90 -2.12
N ASP A 46 24.23 3.53 -3.38
CA ASP A 46 25.40 3.40 -4.27
C ASP A 46 26.10 4.75 -4.50
N ILE A 47 25.33 5.82 -4.67
CA ILE A 47 25.87 7.19 -4.79
C ILE A 47 26.58 7.61 -3.50
N GLU A 48 25.96 7.40 -2.34
CA GLU A 48 26.53 7.77 -1.04
C GLU A 48 27.77 6.94 -0.66
N ASN A 49 27.82 5.66 -1.09
CA ASN A 49 29.00 4.83 -0.90
C ASN A 49 30.20 5.30 -1.74
N LYS A 50 29.93 5.76 -2.95
CA LYS A 50 30.98 6.34 -3.83
C LYS A 50 31.38 7.75 -3.41
N HIS A 51 30.47 8.50 -2.85
CA HIS A 51 30.61 9.90 -2.50
C HIS A 51 30.08 10.18 -1.07
N PRO A 52 30.80 9.73 -0.01
CA PRO A 52 30.36 9.90 1.38
C PRO A 52 30.07 11.36 1.77
N GLU A 53 30.69 12.32 1.10
CA GLU A 53 30.48 13.75 1.29
C GLU A 53 29.06 14.21 0.91
N LEU A 54 28.31 13.41 0.15
CA LEU A 54 26.91 13.70 -0.21
C LEU A 54 25.89 13.22 0.82
N ILE A 55 26.31 12.49 1.84
CA ILE A 55 25.43 12.03 2.91
C ILE A 55 24.95 13.22 3.71
N THR A 56 23.62 13.38 3.83
CA THR A 56 22.99 14.41 4.63
C THR A 56 22.20 13.80 5.79
N GLU A 57 21.95 14.58 6.84
CA GLU A 57 21.18 14.11 8.00
C GLU A 57 19.73 13.72 7.63
N ASP A 58 19.17 14.33 6.58
CA ASP A 58 17.82 14.06 6.07
C ASP A 58 17.77 12.95 5.01
N SER A 59 18.90 12.33 4.69
CA SER A 59 18.91 11.19 3.77
C SER A 59 18.10 10.02 4.34
N PRO A 60 17.22 9.40 3.51
CA PRO A 60 16.49 8.19 3.94
C PRO A 60 17.43 7.05 4.33
N THR A 61 18.67 7.03 3.83
CA THR A 61 19.68 6.05 4.22
C THR A 61 20.15 6.21 5.67
N GLN A 62 19.95 7.39 6.26
CA GLN A 62 20.29 7.73 7.64
C GLN A 62 19.07 7.69 8.58
N ARG A 63 17.87 7.45 8.03
CA ARG A 63 16.63 7.38 8.80
C ARG A 63 16.15 5.94 8.99
N VAL A 64 15.53 5.69 10.13
CA VAL A 64 14.57 4.61 10.30
C VAL A 64 13.22 5.16 9.82
N GLY A 65 12.57 4.49 8.86
CA GLY A 65 11.33 4.97 8.25
C GLY A 65 10.15 4.99 9.21
N GLY A 66 9.18 5.83 8.95
CA GLY A 66 7.89 5.90 9.60
C GLY A 66 7.73 7.03 10.62
N ARG A 67 6.50 7.48 10.73
CA ARG A 67 6.04 8.43 11.78
C ARG A 67 4.73 7.94 12.36
N VAL A 68 4.55 8.18 13.64
CA VAL A 68 3.30 7.89 14.35
C VAL A 68 2.30 9.02 14.08
N LEU A 69 1.08 8.65 13.64
CA LEU A 69 -0.01 9.61 13.46
C LEU A 69 -0.71 9.91 14.79
N GLU A 70 -1.31 11.11 14.90
CA GLU A 70 -2.18 11.46 16.01
C GLU A 70 -3.48 10.63 15.94
N GLY A 71 -3.97 10.17 17.10
CA GLY A 71 -5.20 9.37 17.22
C GLY A 71 -5.01 8.00 17.85
N PHE A 72 -3.76 7.52 17.93
CA PHE A 72 -3.37 6.37 18.73
C PHE A 72 -2.30 6.79 19.74
N GLU A 73 -2.32 6.19 20.91
CA GLU A 73 -1.27 6.43 21.90
C GLU A 73 0.08 5.93 21.36
N LYS A 74 1.13 6.65 21.71
CA LYS A 74 2.50 6.29 21.30
C LYS A 74 3.07 5.24 22.24
N VAL A 75 3.78 4.28 21.66
CA VAL A 75 4.51 3.26 22.40
C VAL A 75 5.99 3.39 22.06
N VAL A 76 6.81 3.65 23.09
CA VAL A 76 8.26 3.61 22.95
C VAL A 76 8.71 2.16 23.13
N HIS A 77 9.39 1.62 22.13
CA HIS A 77 9.92 0.26 22.20
C HIS A 77 11.16 0.22 23.10
N ASP A 78 11.15 -0.65 24.12
CA ASP A 78 12.30 -0.84 25.00
C ASP A 78 13.51 -1.41 24.24
N VAL A 79 13.26 -2.31 23.29
CA VAL A 79 14.23 -2.81 22.34
C VAL A 79 13.79 -2.38 20.95
N PRO A 80 14.60 -1.61 20.19
CA PRO A 80 14.23 -1.16 18.86
C PRO A 80 13.88 -2.32 17.91
N LEU A 81 12.94 -2.07 16.97
CA LEU A 81 12.68 -2.97 15.86
C LEU A 81 13.56 -2.51 14.69
N TYR A 82 14.55 -3.32 14.36
CA TYR A 82 15.48 -3.02 13.28
C TYR A 82 14.90 -3.38 11.92
N SER A 83 15.32 -2.62 10.89
CA SER A 83 15.15 -3.03 9.50
C SER A 83 16.17 -4.12 9.16
N LEU A 84 15.90 -4.88 8.11
CA LEU A 84 16.85 -5.80 7.52
C LEU A 84 17.52 -5.17 6.31
N ASN A 85 18.80 -5.48 6.08
CA ASN A 85 19.46 -5.12 4.83
C ASN A 85 18.90 -5.99 3.70
N ASP A 86 18.54 -5.35 2.58
CA ASP A 86 18.04 -6.04 1.41
C ASP A 86 19.19 -6.53 0.50
N VAL A 87 19.02 -7.70 -0.05
CA VAL A 87 19.89 -8.28 -1.08
C VAL A 87 19.03 -8.81 -2.23
N PHE A 88 19.59 -8.86 -3.45
CA PHE A 88 18.80 -9.09 -4.65
C PHE A 88 19.31 -10.23 -5.54
N ASN A 89 20.47 -10.81 -5.20
CA ASN A 89 21.09 -11.86 -6.01
C ASN A 89 21.93 -12.81 -5.15
N LYS A 90 22.37 -13.92 -5.75
CA LYS A 90 23.17 -14.95 -5.09
C LYS A 90 24.54 -14.41 -4.63
N GLU A 91 25.14 -13.52 -5.40
CA GLU A 91 26.43 -12.91 -5.08
C GLU A 91 26.38 -12.12 -3.79
N ASP A 92 25.30 -11.37 -3.56
CA ASP A 92 25.09 -10.60 -2.33
C ASP A 92 24.96 -11.52 -1.11
N ILE A 93 24.24 -12.65 -1.26
CA ILE A 93 24.09 -13.65 -0.20
C ILE A 93 25.43 -14.30 0.12
N THR A 94 26.20 -14.64 -0.91
CA THR A 94 27.54 -15.20 -0.75
C THR A 94 28.46 -14.22 -0.05
N ALA A 95 28.40 -12.95 -0.39
CA ALA A 95 29.16 -11.89 0.28
C ALA A 95 28.76 -11.75 1.76
N PHE A 96 27.49 -11.86 2.07
CA PHE A 96 26.99 -11.88 3.46
C PHE A 96 27.57 -13.06 4.24
N ASP A 97 27.52 -14.26 3.70
CA ASP A 97 28.09 -15.47 4.30
C ASP A 97 29.60 -15.32 4.55
N GLN A 98 30.34 -14.76 3.60
CA GLN A 98 31.76 -14.49 3.74
C GLN A 98 32.06 -13.50 4.88
N ARG A 99 31.26 -12.44 5.01
CA ARG A 99 31.41 -11.50 6.13
C ARG A 99 31.15 -12.15 7.49
N VAL A 100 30.12 -12.99 7.57
CA VAL A 100 29.77 -13.75 8.78
C VAL A 100 30.91 -14.69 9.16
N GLN A 101 31.41 -15.50 8.22
CA GLN A 101 32.51 -16.42 8.45
C GLN A 101 33.81 -15.72 8.84
N LYS A 102 34.10 -14.56 8.21
CA LYS A 102 35.28 -13.77 8.55
C LYS A 102 35.24 -13.26 9.98
N THR A 103 34.08 -12.82 10.44
CA THR A 103 33.92 -12.31 11.81
C THR A 103 33.97 -13.44 12.85
N LEU A 104 33.33 -14.56 12.58
CA LEU A 104 33.21 -15.68 13.51
C LEU A 104 34.38 -16.70 13.43
N GLY A 105 35.04 -16.75 12.28
CA GLY A 105 36.17 -17.64 12.04
C GLY A 105 35.82 -19.10 11.66
N HIS A 106 34.54 -19.37 11.44
CA HIS A 106 34.05 -20.72 11.06
C HIS A 106 32.74 -20.62 10.29
N GLN A 107 32.33 -21.73 9.67
CA GLN A 107 31.02 -21.85 9.03
C GLN A 107 29.89 -21.83 10.06
N VAL A 108 28.73 -21.31 9.67
CA VAL A 108 27.53 -21.21 10.50
C VAL A 108 26.33 -21.83 9.81
N SER A 109 25.32 -22.19 10.59
CA SER A 109 23.99 -22.55 10.08
C SER A 109 23.10 -21.32 10.04
N TYR A 110 22.19 -21.31 9.07
CA TYR A 110 21.20 -20.26 8.87
C TYR A 110 19.79 -20.81 9.04
N THR A 111 18.90 -19.98 9.56
CA THR A 111 17.46 -20.22 9.49
C THR A 111 16.91 -19.40 8.35
N CYS A 112 16.27 -20.04 7.40
CA CYS A 112 15.54 -19.40 6.30
C CYS A 112 14.06 -19.37 6.62
N GLU A 113 13.47 -18.19 6.51
CA GLU A 113 12.08 -17.91 6.82
C GLU A 113 11.46 -17.13 5.67
N LEU A 114 10.18 -17.32 5.42
CA LEU A 114 9.47 -16.51 4.43
C LEU A 114 9.28 -15.09 4.94
N LYS A 115 9.54 -14.11 4.07
CA LYS A 115 9.29 -12.72 4.35
C LYS A 115 7.84 -12.40 4.03
N ILE A 116 7.01 -12.42 5.06
CA ILE A 116 5.58 -12.16 4.93
C ILE A 116 5.34 -10.69 4.63
N ASP A 117 4.49 -10.43 3.65
CA ASP A 117 4.11 -9.09 3.26
C ASP A 117 2.90 -8.61 4.07
N GLY A 118 3.18 -7.94 5.16
CA GLY A 118 2.18 -7.46 6.12
C GLY A 118 2.68 -6.26 6.91
N LEU A 119 2.15 -6.09 8.11
CA LEU A 119 2.53 -5.04 9.05
C LEU A 119 3.27 -5.65 10.24
N SER A 120 4.46 -5.18 10.54
CA SER A 120 5.22 -5.61 11.71
C SER A 120 4.52 -5.20 13.01
N VAL A 121 4.36 -6.13 13.92
CA VAL A 121 3.71 -5.93 15.21
C VAL A 121 4.57 -6.47 16.34
N SER A 122 4.39 -5.85 17.51
CA SER A 122 5.01 -6.24 18.76
C SER A 122 3.92 -6.55 19.78
N LEU A 123 3.99 -7.72 20.42
CA LEU A 123 3.01 -8.20 21.39
C LEU A 123 3.70 -8.43 22.73
N ARG A 124 3.36 -7.64 23.72
CA ARG A 124 3.90 -7.77 25.08
C ARG A 124 2.99 -8.60 25.96
N TYR A 125 3.57 -9.61 26.59
CA TYR A 125 2.92 -10.51 27.54
C TYR A 125 3.56 -10.37 28.92
N GLU A 126 2.73 -10.31 29.96
CA GLU A 126 3.15 -10.35 31.35
C GLU A 126 2.44 -11.53 32.03
N ASP A 127 3.22 -12.42 32.63
CA ASP A 127 2.71 -13.66 33.24
C ASP A 127 1.76 -14.44 32.32
N GLY A 128 2.10 -14.52 31.04
CA GLY A 128 1.35 -15.20 30.01
C GLY A 128 0.14 -14.44 29.45
N LYS A 129 -0.16 -13.24 29.92
CA LYS A 129 -1.32 -12.45 29.48
C LYS A 129 -0.89 -11.32 28.55
N LEU A 130 -1.61 -11.15 27.44
CA LEU A 130 -1.40 -10.02 26.54
C LEU A 130 -1.74 -8.71 27.21
N VAL A 131 -0.76 -7.81 27.34
CA VAL A 131 -0.94 -6.50 27.97
C VAL A 131 -0.82 -5.33 27.00
N GLN A 132 -0.07 -5.48 25.90
CA GLN A 132 0.08 -4.43 24.90
C GLN A 132 0.41 -5.00 23.53
N GLY A 133 -0.20 -4.42 22.51
CA GLY A 133 0.17 -4.65 21.10
C GLY A 133 0.46 -3.33 20.41
N ALA A 134 1.55 -3.26 19.66
CA ALA A 134 2.00 -2.04 19.03
C ALA A 134 2.46 -2.28 17.58
N THR A 135 2.37 -1.22 16.76
CA THR A 135 3.03 -1.19 15.47
C THR A 135 4.52 -0.94 15.64
N ARG A 136 5.29 -1.27 14.62
CA ARG A 136 6.72 -0.94 14.57
C ARG A 136 6.96 0.58 14.61
N GLY A 137 6.15 1.36 13.88
CA GLY A 137 6.37 2.78 13.68
C GLY A 137 7.70 3.04 12.98
N ASP A 138 8.51 3.93 13.52
CA ASP A 138 9.87 4.21 13.04
C ASP A 138 10.95 3.24 13.58
N GLY A 139 10.51 2.22 14.28
CA GLY A 139 11.38 1.23 14.97
C GLY A 139 11.67 1.58 16.42
N THR A 140 11.58 2.83 16.82
CA THR A 140 11.76 3.32 18.19
C THR A 140 10.43 3.65 18.84
N VAL A 141 9.54 4.31 18.11
CA VAL A 141 8.19 4.70 18.58
C VAL A 141 7.15 4.16 17.61
N GLY A 142 6.23 3.36 18.10
CA GLY A 142 5.07 2.85 17.39
C GLY A 142 3.76 3.41 17.92
N GLU A 143 2.65 2.84 17.46
CA GLU A 143 1.29 3.15 17.92
C GLU A 143 0.73 1.98 18.72
N ASP A 144 0.03 2.28 19.80
CA ASP A 144 -0.73 1.29 20.57
C ASP A 144 -1.98 0.88 19.77
N ILE A 145 -2.02 -0.37 19.34
CA ILE A 145 -3.14 -0.97 18.63
C ILE A 145 -3.64 -2.24 19.35
N THR A 146 -3.48 -2.28 20.66
CA THR A 146 -3.80 -3.46 21.47
C THR A 146 -5.23 -3.94 21.25
N GLU A 147 -6.20 -3.05 21.28
CA GLU A 147 -7.61 -3.43 21.12
C GLU A 147 -7.90 -3.99 19.71
N ASN A 148 -7.26 -3.45 18.69
CA ASN A 148 -7.38 -3.96 17.33
C ASN A 148 -6.73 -5.34 17.19
N LEU A 149 -5.54 -5.54 17.75
CA LEU A 149 -4.84 -6.82 17.72
C LEU A 149 -5.57 -7.91 18.51
N LYS A 150 -6.29 -7.58 19.57
CA LYS A 150 -7.13 -8.53 20.29
C LYS A 150 -8.24 -9.15 19.43
N THR A 151 -8.65 -8.51 18.35
CA THR A 151 -9.64 -9.05 17.40
C THR A 151 -9.04 -10.09 16.44
N VAL A 152 -7.73 -10.19 16.34
CA VAL A 152 -7.03 -11.15 15.50
C VAL A 152 -6.99 -12.50 16.19
N ARG A 153 -7.68 -13.47 15.66
CA ARG A 153 -7.92 -14.76 16.33
C ARG A 153 -6.66 -15.61 16.53
N SER A 154 -5.65 -15.45 15.67
CA SER A 154 -4.37 -16.15 15.81
C SER A 154 -3.50 -15.63 16.93
N ILE A 155 -3.81 -14.45 17.49
CA ILE A 155 -3.07 -13.87 18.61
C ILE A 155 -3.65 -14.44 19.92
N PRO A 156 -2.86 -15.18 20.71
CA PRO A 156 -3.33 -15.67 22.00
C PRO A 156 -3.48 -14.51 22.99
N LEU A 157 -4.64 -14.40 23.64
CA LEU A 157 -4.83 -13.47 24.77
C LEU A 157 -4.12 -13.96 26.03
N LYS A 158 -3.92 -15.28 26.11
CA LYS A 158 -3.19 -15.95 27.17
C LYS A 158 -2.32 -17.05 26.59
N LEU A 159 -1.04 -17.03 26.93
CA LEU A 159 -0.11 -18.09 26.55
C LEU A 159 -0.35 -19.37 27.35
N LYS A 160 0.11 -20.50 26.81
CA LYS A 160 0.00 -21.80 27.51
C LYS A 160 0.82 -21.86 28.79
N ASN A 161 1.87 -21.07 28.89
CA ASN A 161 2.71 -20.96 30.08
C ASN A 161 2.74 -19.50 30.57
N SER A 162 2.92 -19.31 31.88
CA SER A 162 3.03 -17.98 32.49
C SER A 162 4.45 -17.41 32.28
N VAL A 163 4.72 -16.95 31.07
CA VAL A 163 5.98 -16.31 30.71
C VAL A 163 5.76 -14.82 30.43
N THR A 164 6.79 -14.03 30.71
CA THR A 164 6.83 -12.61 30.39
C THR A 164 7.79 -12.42 29.22
N LEU A 165 7.27 -11.96 28.09
CA LEU A 165 8.05 -11.73 26.87
C LEU A 165 7.36 -10.71 25.96
N GLU A 166 8.13 -10.18 25.03
CA GLU A 166 7.63 -9.41 23.90
C GLU A 166 7.89 -10.18 22.62
N ALA A 167 6.82 -10.72 22.03
CA ALA A 167 6.87 -11.43 20.77
C ALA A 167 6.71 -10.46 19.59
N ARG A 168 7.44 -10.70 18.52
CA ARG A 168 7.43 -9.89 17.31
C ARG A 168 7.12 -10.74 16.10
N GLY A 169 6.35 -10.17 15.20
CA GLY A 169 5.95 -10.86 14.00
C GLY A 169 5.27 -9.94 13.00
N GLU A 170 4.57 -10.55 12.07
CA GLU A 170 3.87 -9.87 11.00
C GLU A 170 2.38 -10.15 11.09
N CYS A 171 1.58 -9.09 11.07
CA CYS A 171 0.14 -9.20 10.90
C CYS A 171 -0.17 -9.02 9.42
N TYR A 172 -0.89 -9.95 8.84
CA TYR A 172 -1.16 -9.99 7.41
C TYR A 172 -2.61 -10.33 7.11
N MET A 173 -3.02 -10.02 5.89
CA MET A 173 -4.32 -10.43 5.38
C MET A 173 -4.13 -11.58 4.39
N PRO A 174 -4.76 -12.75 4.63
CA PRO A 174 -4.75 -13.86 3.67
C PRO A 174 -5.30 -13.43 2.30
N LYS A 175 -4.77 -13.99 1.22
CA LYS A 175 -5.19 -13.67 -0.15
C LYS A 175 -6.71 -13.75 -0.36
N LYS A 176 -7.35 -14.80 0.14
CA LYS A 176 -8.82 -14.97 0.04
C LYS A 176 -9.60 -13.86 0.75
N SER A 177 -9.13 -13.44 1.92
CA SER A 177 -9.75 -12.36 2.68
C SER A 177 -9.58 -11.02 1.98
N PHE A 178 -8.42 -10.78 1.39
CA PHE A 178 -8.13 -9.58 0.60
C PHE A 178 -9.03 -9.48 -0.63
N MET A 179 -9.16 -10.56 -1.40
CA MET A 179 -10.03 -10.60 -2.57
C MET A 179 -11.48 -10.29 -2.20
N ARG A 180 -12.00 -10.94 -1.16
CA ARG A 180 -13.37 -10.71 -0.68
C ARG A 180 -13.59 -9.28 -0.20
N LEU A 181 -12.62 -8.74 0.53
CA LEU A 181 -12.68 -7.35 1.01
C LEU A 181 -12.77 -6.36 -0.15
N ASN A 182 -11.93 -6.51 -1.16
CA ASN A 182 -11.92 -5.62 -2.32
C ASN A 182 -13.16 -5.78 -3.19
N GLU A 183 -13.67 -6.98 -3.37
CA GLU A 183 -14.96 -7.21 -4.04
C GLU A 183 -16.10 -6.46 -3.32
N ASN A 184 -16.18 -6.57 -2.00
CA ASN A 184 -17.20 -5.86 -1.22
C ASN A 184 -17.03 -4.34 -1.30
N ARG A 185 -15.79 -3.84 -1.24
CA ARG A 185 -15.50 -2.41 -1.34
C ARG A 185 -15.88 -1.85 -2.71
N GLU A 186 -15.59 -2.59 -3.77
CA GLU A 186 -15.97 -2.22 -5.14
C GLU A 186 -17.49 -2.18 -5.31
N GLU A 187 -18.21 -3.17 -4.77
CA GLU A 187 -19.68 -3.20 -4.78
C GLU A 187 -20.31 -2.03 -4.01
N GLU A 188 -19.65 -1.59 -2.93
CA GLU A 188 -20.08 -0.47 -2.10
C GLU A 188 -19.59 0.89 -2.63
N GLY A 189 -18.87 0.91 -3.75
CA GLY A 189 -18.31 2.12 -4.32
C GLY A 189 -17.16 2.74 -3.53
N GLN A 190 -16.52 1.95 -2.68
CA GLN A 190 -15.36 2.38 -1.89
C GLN A 190 -14.06 2.10 -2.64
N ASP A 191 -13.03 2.88 -2.33
CA ASP A 191 -11.70 2.61 -2.86
C ASP A 191 -11.21 1.22 -2.42
N VAL A 192 -10.68 0.46 -3.37
CA VAL A 192 -10.07 -0.83 -3.08
C VAL A 192 -8.67 -0.64 -2.50
N PHE A 193 -8.24 -1.60 -1.69
CA PHE A 193 -6.86 -1.62 -1.24
C PHE A 193 -5.93 -2.10 -2.35
N ALA A 194 -4.76 -1.48 -2.46
CA ALA A 194 -3.80 -1.80 -3.50
C ALA A 194 -3.20 -3.21 -3.34
N ASN A 195 -2.98 -3.64 -2.10
CA ASN A 195 -2.38 -4.95 -1.80
C ASN A 195 -2.78 -5.43 -0.40
N PRO A 196 -2.54 -6.73 -0.07
CA PRO A 196 -2.86 -7.28 1.25
C PRO A 196 -2.16 -6.59 2.40
N ARG A 197 -0.95 -6.08 2.20
CA ARG A 197 -0.22 -5.33 3.23
C ARG A 197 -0.93 -4.03 3.59
N ASN A 198 -1.33 -3.23 2.59
CA ASN A 198 -2.08 -2.00 2.82
C ASN A 198 -3.44 -2.28 3.46
N ALA A 199 -4.08 -3.37 3.07
CA ALA A 199 -5.33 -3.80 3.69
C ALA A 199 -5.15 -4.18 5.16
N ALA A 200 -4.09 -4.89 5.50
CA ALA A 200 -3.76 -5.24 6.88
C ALA A 200 -3.44 -3.99 7.72
N ALA A 201 -2.59 -3.11 7.22
CA ALA A 201 -2.23 -1.86 7.89
C ALA A 201 -3.45 -0.96 8.12
N GLY A 202 -4.27 -0.74 7.10
CA GLY A 202 -5.49 0.04 7.20
C GLY A 202 -6.52 -0.58 8.14
N SER A 203 -6.57 -1.91 8.22
CA SER A 203 -7.47 -2.62 9.13
C SER A 203 -7.06 -2.51 10.59
N LEU A 204 -5.76 -2.54 10.88
CA LEU A 204 -5.23 -2.40 12.25
C LEU A 204 -5.29 -0.96 12.78
N ARG A 205 -5.47 0.02 11.91
CA ARG A 205 -5.54 1.44 12.27
C ARG A 205 -6.97 1.99 12.27
N GLN A 206 -7.96 1.13 12.34
CA GLN A 206 -9.35 1.52 12.52
C GLN A 206 -9.60 1.93 13.97
N LEU A 207 -10.28 3.05 14.18
CA LEU A 207 -10.71 3.48 15.51
C LEU A 207 -11.84 2.59 16.05
N ASP A 208 -12.69 2.07 15.17
CA ASP A 208 -13.71 1.09 15.52
C ASP A 208 -13.17 -0.34 15.36
N THR A 209 -12.94 -1.02 16.45
CA THR A 209 -12.40 -2.38 16.47
C THR A 209 -13.34 -3.43 15.83
N LYS A 210 -14.62 -3.13 15.71
CA LYS A 210 -15.59 -3.98 15.01
C LYS A 210 -15.25 -4.10 13.51
N VAL A 211 -14.72 -3.03 12.93
CA VAL A 211 -14.24 -3.05 11.53
C VAL A 211 -13.05 -3.99 11.41
N THR A 212 -12.07 -3.86 12.30
CA THR A 212 -10.88 -4.74 12.32
C THR A 212 -11.27 -6.21 12.49
N ALA A 213 -12.20 -6.51 13.38
CA ALA A 213 -12.67 -7.88 13.63
C ALA A 213 -13.23 -8.59 12.38
N LYS A 214 -13.81 -7.83 11.45
CA LYS A 214 -14.39 -8.35 10.21
C LYS A 214 -13.35 -8.60 9.09
N ARG A 215 -12.12 -8.15 9.28
CA ARG A 215 -11.09 -8.18 8.23
C ARG A 215 -10.37 -9.52 8.09
N SER A 216 -10.60 -10.48 8.98
CA SER A 216 -10.00 -11.83 8.95
C SER A 216 -8.47 -11.80 8.85
N LEU A 217 -7.84 -10.94 9.66
CA LEU A 217 -6.38 -10.86 9.76
C LEU A 217 -5.80 -12.08 10.46
N SER A 218 -4.54 -12.37 10.18
CA SER A 218 -3.77 -13.40 10.87
C SER A 218 -2.35 -12.89 11.16
N THR A 219 -1.59 -13.66 11.93
CA THR A 219 -0.21 -13.30 12.31
C THR A 219 0.72 -14.48 12.18
N PHE A 220 1.97 -14.18 11.85
CA PHE A 220 3.09 -15.09 12.03
C PHE A 220 4.12 -14.44 12.95
N LEU A 221 4.37 -15.06 14.12
CA LEU A 221 5.39 -14.61 15.05
C LEU A 221 6.72 -15.28 14.68
N TYR A 222 7.80 -14.53 14.72
CA TYR A 222 9.10 -15.04 14.28
C TYR A 222 10.26 -14.66 15.21
N SER A 223 10.05 -13.81 16.19
CA SER A 223 11.10 -13.45 17.15
C SER A 223 10.56 -12.92 18.46
N VAL A 224 11.45 -12.69 19.40
CA VAL A 224 11.20 -11.99 20.65
C VAL A 224 12.17 -10.83 20.80
N ALA A 225 11.79 -9.81 21.56
CA ALA A 225 12.63 -8.65 21.82
C ALA A 225 13.90 -9.00 22.59
N ASP A 226 13.78 -9.92 23.55
CA ASP A 226 14.89 -10.41 24.37
C ASP A 226 14.91 -11.94 24.31
N THR A 227 15.94 -12.50 23.68
CA THR A 227 16.12 -13.95 23.55
C THR A 227 16.33 -14.66 24.88
N ASP A 228 16.77 -13.95 25.92
CA ASP A 228 16.91 -14.52 27.29
C ASP A 228 15.55 -14.86 27.90
N SER A 229 14.45 -14.33 27.38
CA SER A 229 13.10 -14.70 27.79
C SER A 229 12.66 -16.09 27.32
N LEU A 230 13.41 -16.71 26.40
CA LEU A 230 13.21 -18.06 25.88
C LEU A 230 14.22 -19.06 26.47
N SER A 231 13.86 -20.34 26.47
CA SER A 231 14.79 -21.41 26.81
C SER A 231 15.69 -21.84 25.64
N SER A 232 15.24 -21.56 24.42
CA SER A 232 15.97 -21.89 23.18
C SER A 232 17.22 -21.04 23.00
N SER A 233 18.26 -21.63 22.42
CA SER A 233 19.53 -20.98 22.10
C SER A 233 19.74 -20.70 20.62
N SER A 234 18.74 -21.02 19.80
CA SER A 234 18.77 -20.83 18.35
C SER A 234 17.45 -20.31 17.80
N GLN A 235 17.51 -19.66 16.65
CA GLN A 235 16.32 -19.15 15.95
C GLN A 235 15.36 -20.26 15.55
N TYR A 236 15.88 -21.36 15.04
CA TYR A 236 15.05 -22.50 14.61
C TYR A 236 14.27 -23.11 15.78
N ASP A 237 14.94 -23.32 16.91
CA ASP A 237 14.29 -23.86 18.11
C ASP A 237 13.36 -22.83 18.77
N ALA A 238 13.70 -21.53 18.69
CA ALA A 238 12.85 -20.45 19.20
C ALA A 238 11.50 -20.40 18.48
N LEU A 239 11.46 -20.65 17.18
CA LEU A 239 10.20 -20.73 16.43
C LEU A 239 9.30 -21.86 16.95
N GLN A 240 9.86 -23.01 17.26
CA GLN A 240 9.12 -24.12 17.88
C GLN A 240 8.65 -23.77 19.30
N GLU A 241 9.48 -23.10 20.09
CA GLU A 241 9.11 -22.64 21.44
C GLU A 241 7.97 -21.63 21.41
N LEU A 242 7.96 -20.69 20.45
CA LEU A 242 6.85 -19.75 20.26
C LEU A 242 5.55 -20.48 19.89
N GLU A 243 5.64 -21.50 19.05
CA GLU A 243 4.50 -22.34 18.69
C GLU A 243 3.97 -23.11 19.90
N ASP A 244 4.84 -23.67 20.72
CA ASP A 244 4.48 -24.38 21.95
C ASP A 244 3.84 -23.46 22.99
N LEU A 245 4.14 -22.16 22.97
CA LEU A 245 3.49 -21.14 23.81
C LEU A 245 2.07 -20.76 23.31
N GLY A 246 1.72 -21.12 22.09
CA GLY A 246 0.40 -20.85 21.49
C GLY A 246 0.39 -19.84 20.35
N PHE A 247 1.54 -19.32 19.95
CA PHE A 247 1.63 -18.45 18.78
C PHE A 247 1.54 -19.21 17.47
N GLN A 248 0.99 -18.58 16.45
CA GLN A 248 1.09 -19.09 15.09
C GLN A 248 2.45 -18.71 14.52
N THR A 249 3.19 -19.69 14.04
CA THR A 249 4.46 -19.52 13.34
C THR A 249 4.37 -20.09 11.93
N ASN A 250 5.19 -19.57 11.02
CA ASN A 250 5.24 -20.10 9.66
C ASN A 250 5.95 -21.46 9.63
N GLN A 251 5.29 -22.47 9.08
CA GLN A 251 5.81 -23.83 8.99
C GLN A 251 6.84 -24.03 7.87
N GLU A 252 6.91 -23.10 6.94
CA GLU A 252 7.79 -23.15 5.77
C GLU A 252 9.24 -22.71 6.08
N ARG A 253 9.63 -22.78 7.33
CA ARG A 253 10.99 -22.49 7.80
C ARG A 253 11.93 -23.66 7.58
N LYS A 254 13.19 -23.36 7.35
CA LYS A 254 14.22 -24.39 7.16
C LYS A 254 15.54 -23.99 7.82
N LEU A 255 16.16 -24.98 8.49
CA LEU A 255 17.54 -24.87 8.94
C LEU A 255 18.48 -25.25 7.79
N CYS A 256 19.29 -24.30 7.34
CA CYS A 256 20.25 -24.47 6.27
C CYS A 256 21.68 -24.47 6.81
N ARG A 257 22.47 -25.44 6.40
CA ARG A 257 23.85 -25.64 6.88
C ARG A 257 24.91 -25.05 5.96
N SER A 258 24.49 -24.56 4.82
CA SER A 258 25.36 -23.95 3.82
C SER A 258 24.62 -22.88 3.03
N ILE A 259 25.38 -22.03 2.34
CA ILE A 259 24.79 -21.02 1.47
C ILE A 259 24.10 -21.65 0.25
N ASP A 260 24.55 -22.81 -0.19
CA ASP A 260 23.90 -23.54 -1.29
C ASP A 260 22.50 -24.02 -0.87
N GLU A 261 22.32 -24.52 0.34
CA GLU A 261 21.00 -24.87 0.87
C GLU A 261 20.10 -23.64 1.03
N VAL A 262 20.65 -22.49 1.41
CA VAL A 262 19.91 -21.21 1.47
C VAL A 262 19.40 -20.83 0.10
N TRP A 263 20.25 -20.93 -0.91
CA TRP A 263 19.87 -20.58 -2.29
C TRP A 263 18.80 -21.54 -2.84
N ASP A 264 18.92 -22.83 -2.58
CA ASP A 264 17.90 -23.81 -2.95
C ASP A 264 16.53 -23.49 -2.34
N TYR A 265 16.51 -23.07 -1.09
CA TYR A 265 15.30 -22.63 -0.41
C TYR A 265 14.69 -21.39 -1.08
N ILE A 266 15.52 -20.43 -1.44
CA ILE A 266 15.07 -19.19 -2.13
C ILE A 266 14.46 -19.54 -3.49
N GLU A 267 15.14 -20.34 -4.30
CA GLU A 267 14.64 -20.75 -5.62
C GLU A 267 13.32 -21.52 -5.52
N ASP A 268 13.20 -22.43 -4.55
CA ASP A 268 11.99 -23.22 -4.31
C ASP A 268 10.78 -22.31 -4.00
N PHE A 269 10.95 -21.36 -3.10
CA PHE A 269 9.85 -20.46 -2.73
C PHE A 269 9.59 -19.35 -3.74
N GLN A 270 10.56 -18.99 -4.55
CA GLN A 270 10.31 -18.09 -5.68
C GLN A 270 9.34 -18.73 -6.68
N GLU A 271 9.41 -20.03 -6.90
CA GLU A 271 8.44 -20.77 -7.72
C GLU A 271 7.09 -20.95 -7.02
N LYS A 272 7.10 -21.25 -5.72
CA LYS A 272 5.90 -21.57 -4.94
C LYS A 272 5.12 -20.34 -4.46
N ARG A 273 5.68 -19.14 -4.53
CA ARG A 273 5.07 -17.95 -3.92
C ARG A 273 3.63 -17.71 -4.36
N GLY A 274 3.30 -17.97 -5.63
CA GLY A 274 1.94 -17.81 -6.16
C GLY A 274 0.92 -18.78 -5.56
N ASP A 275 1.34 -19.93 -5.08
CA ASP A 275 0.48 -20.98 -4.52
C ASP A 275 0.26 -20.83 -3.00
N LEU A 276 1.00 -19.95 -2.35
CA LEU A 276 0.84 -19.70 -0.93
C LEU A 276 -0.47 -18.94 -0.64
N PRO A 277 -1.16 -19.22 0.48
CA PRO A 277 -2.40 -18.53 0.82
C PRO A 277 -2.20 -17.10 1.35
N TYR A 278 -0.97 -16.66 1.43
CA TYR A 278 -0.54 -15.31 1.85
C TYR A 278 0.54 -14.79 0.91
N GLU A 279 0.73 -13.48 0.88
CA GLU A 279 1.77 -12.84 0.10
C GLU A 279 3.12 -12.83 0.82
N ILE A 280 4.16 -13.07 0.05
CA ILE A 280 5.55 -12.93 0.47
C ILE A 280 6.32 -12.08 -0.53
N ASP A 281 7.29 -11.32 -0.08
CA ASP A 281 8.14 -10.48 -0.94
C ASP A 281 9.61 -10.92 -0.96
N GLY A 282 9.93 -11.99 -0.26
CA GLY A 282 11.28 -12.51 -0.20
C GLY A 282 11.47 -13.60 0.85
N VAL A 283 12.72 -13.78 1.22
CA VAL A 283 13.19 -14.74 2.22
C VAL A 283 14.09 -14.01 3.22
N VAL A 284 13.85 -14.22 4.49
CA VAL A 284 14.74 -13.74 5.57
C VAL A 284 15.73 -14.83 5.93
N ILE A 285 17.01 -14.47 5.93
CA ILE A 285 18.12 -15.38 6.24
C ILE A 285 18.76 -14.88 7.53
N LYS A 286 18.75 -15.70 8.56
CA LYS A 286 19.28 -15.37 9.89
C LYS A 286 20.35 -16.38 10.29
N VAL A 287 21.45 -15.91 10.88
CA VAL A 287 22.37 -16.79 11.59
C VAL A 287 21.59 -17.48 12.72
N ASN A 288 21.63 -18.79 12.76
CA ASN A 288 20.73 -19.56 13.60
C ASN A 288 21.05 -19.49 15.10
N ASP A 289 22.31 -19.53 15.48
CA ASP A 289 22.76 -19.55 16.87
C ASP A 289 22.67 -18.14 17.48
N PHE A 290 22.02 -18.00 18.64
CA PHE A 290 21.83 -16.68 19.28
C PHE A 290 23.14 -16.08 19.82
N GLU A 291 24.06 -16.91 20.31
CA GLU A 291 25.37 -16.42 20.76
C GLU A 291 26.17 -15.86 19.58
N GLN A 292 26.11 -16.52 18.43
CA GLN A 292 26.73 -16.02 17.20
C GLN A 292 26.07 -14.71 16.70
N GLN A 293 24.75 -14.60 16.80
CA GLN A 293 24.05 -13.34 16.49
C GLN A 293 24.57 -12.20 17.37
N GLU A 294 24.74 -12.43 18.66
CA GLU A 294 25.24 -11.43 19.59
C GLU A 294 26.68 -11.01 19.28
N LYS A 295 27.54 -11.95 18.91
CA LYS A 295 28.92 -11.67 18.48
C LYS A 295 28.98 -10.84 17.20
N LEU A 296 28.09 -11.07 16.25
CA LEU A 296 27.98 -10.28 15.02
C LEU A 296 27.41 -8.89 15.27
N GLY A 297 26.43 -8.79 16.16
CA GLY A 297 25.85 -7.54 16.60
C GLY A 297 25.03 -6.80 15.54
N TYR A 298 24.97 -5.48 15.69
CA TYR A 298 24.10 -4.59 14.92
C TYR A 298 24.88 -3.41 14.34
N THR A 299 24.42 -2.91 13.20
CA THR A 299 24.69 -1.53 12.78
C THR A 299 23.63 -0.61 13.40
N VAL A 300 23.69 0.68 13.13
CA VAL A 300 22.67 1.64 13.60
C VAL A 300 21.27 1.27 13.09
N LYS A 301 21.19 0.64 11.92
CA LYS A 301 19.92 0.40 11.21
C LYS A 301 19.48 -1.06 11.19
N ALA A 302 20.41 -1.99 11.19
CA ALA A 302 20.12 -3.40 10.90
C ALA A 302 21.03 -4.36 11.66
N PRO A 303 20.56 -5.59 11.95
CA PRO A 303 21.43 -6.65 12.45
C PRO A 303 22.47 -7.05 11.39
N ARG A 304 23.68 -7.39 11.82
CA ARG A 304 24.73 -7.94 10.96
C ARG A 304 24.58 -9.44 10.70
N TRP A 305 23.70 -10.08 11.44
CA TRP A 305 23.46 -11.52 11.41
C TRP A 305 22.24 -11.93 10.59
N ALA A 306 21.55 -10.98 9.96
CA ALA A 306 20.37 -11.25 9.15
C ALA A 306 20.32 -10.36 7.91
N ILE A 307 19.76 -10.91 6.84
CA ILE A 307 19.47 -10.20 5.59
C ILE A 307 18.11 -10.62 5.05
N ALA A 308 17.52 -9.78 4.24
CA ALA A 308 16.31 -10.07 3.49
C ALA A 308 16.65 -10.19 1.99
N TYR A 309 16.47 -11.37 1.43
CA TYR A 309 16.50 -11.54 -0.02
C TYR A 309 15.15 -11.13 -0.60
N LYS A 310 15.16 -10.13 -1.47
CA LYS A 310 13.97 -9.67 -2.17
C LYS A 310 13.80 -10.40 -3.49
N PHE A 311 12.63 -10.99 -3.71
CA PHE A 311 12.32 -11.60 -4.99
C PHE A 311 12.32 -10.54 -6.10
N PRO A 312 12.81 -10.88 -7.31
CA PRO A 312 12.60 -10.01 -8.45
C PRO A 312 11.11 -9.88 -8.74
N PRO A 313 10.68 -8.75 -9.32
CA PRO A 313 9.30 -8.59 -9.77
C PRO A 313 8.96 -9.67 -10.80
N GLU A 314 7.74 -10.18 -10.75
CA GLU A 314 7.28 -11.11 -11.76
C GLU A 314 6.99 -10.37 -13.06
N GLU A 315 7.48 -10.91 -14.16
CA GLU A 315 7.33 -10.38 -15.51
C GLU A 315 6.59 -11.35 -16.41
N ALA A 316 5.87 -10.81 -17.37
CA ALA A 316 5.27 -11.57 -18.46
C ALA A 316 5.25 -10.74 -19.74
N GLN A 317 5.18 -11.43 -20.88
CA GLN A 317 5.06 -10.77 -22.19
C GLN A 317 3.61 -10.85 -22.67
N THR A 318 3.13 -9.75 -23.21
CA THR A 318 1.81 -9.65 -23.81
C THR A 318 1.81 -8.64 -24.94
N VAL A 319 0.67 -8.48 -25.61
CA VAL A 319 0.49 -7.53 -26.72
C VAL A 319 -0.54 -6.49 -26.32
N ILE A 320 -0.22 -5.21 -26.50
CA ILE A 320 -1.15 -4.11 -26.32
C ILE A 320 -2.10 -4.06 -27.52
N ARG A 321 -3.40 -4.25 -27.27
CA ARG A 321 -4.42 -4.24 -28.31
C ARG A 321 -5.11 -2.90 -28.46
N ASP A 322 -5.19 -2.13 -27.38
CA ASP A 322 -5.81 -0.81 -27.36
C ASP A 322 -5.27 0.03 -26.21
N ILE A 323 -5.46 1.33 -26.29
CA ILE A 323 -5.19 2.27 -25.19
C ILE A 323 -6.47 3.07 -24.97
N GLN A 324 -7.08 2.87 -23.82
CA GLN A 324 -8.27 3.59 -23.40
C GLN A 324 -7.90 4.75 -22.47
N TRP A 325 -8.72 5.79 -22.50
CA TRP A 325 -8.52 6.99 -21.70
C TRP A 325 -9.76 7.26 -20.82
N PRO A 326 -9.96 6.48 -19.75
CA PRO A 326 -11.04 6.72 -18.82
C PRO A 326 -10.89 8.10 -18.18
N VAL A 327 -12.04 8.74 -17.95
CA VAL A 327 -12.14 10.11 -17.41
C VAL A 327 -12.51 10.02 -15.93
N GLY A 328 -11.65 10.52 -15.07
CA GLY A 328 -11.89 10.58 -13.63
C GLY A 328 -12.81 11.73 -13.22
N ARG A 329 -13.13 11.77 -11.94
CA ARG A 329 -14.02 12.77 -11.31
C ARG A 329 -13.60 14.22 -11.58
N THR A 330 -12.33 14.50 -11.59
CA THR A 330 -11.78 15.84 -11.84
C THR A 330 -11.49 16.11 -13.31
N GLY A 331 -11.93 15.23 -14.21
CA GLY A 331 -11.69 15.33 -15.63
C GLY A 331 -10.34 14.80 -16.11
N VAL A 332 -9.50 14.29 -15.22
CA VAL A 332 -8.21 13.69 -15.60
C VAL A 332 -8.44 12.45 -16.46
N LEU A 333 -7.76 12.41 -17.61
CA LEU A 333 -7.71 11.24 -18.48
C LEU A 333 -6.44 10.44 -18.14
N THR A 334 -6.64 9.22 -17.69
CA THR A 334 -5.53 8.31 -17.33
C THR A 334 -5.46 7.19 -18.35
N PRO A 335 -4.39 7.09 -19.16
CA PRO A 335 -4.31 6.06 -20.19
C PRO A 335 -4.15 4.67 -19.57
N THR A 336 -4.88 3.72 -20.09
CA THR A 336 -4.86 2.32 -19.69
C THR A 336 -4.66 1.45 -20.91
N ALA A 337 -3.61 0.62 -20.89
CA ALA A 337 -3.38 -0.37 -21.93
C ALA A 337 -4.35 -1.55 -21.77
N ILE A 338 -5.00 -1.91 -22.87
CA ILE A 338 -5.80 -3.14 -22.98
C ILE A 338 -4.93 -4.16 -23.69
N MET A 339 -4.71 -5.30 -23.05
CA MET A 339 -3.73 -6.29 -23.50
C MET A 339 -4.38 -7.66 -23.65
N ASP A 340 -3.73 -8.54 -24.41
CA ASP A 340 -4.07 -9.96 -24.38
C ASP A 340 -3.90 -10.48 -22.94
N PRO A 341 -4.88 -11.24 -22.41
CA PRO A 341 -4.78 -11.75 -21.04
C PRO A 341 -3.53 -12.62 -20.86
N VAL A 342 -2.81 -12.36 -19.78
CA VAL A 342 -1.60 -13.10 -19.43
C VAL A 342 -1.53 -13.31 -17.93
N LYS A 343 -0.96 -14.44 -17.50
CA LYS A 343 -0.75 -14.72 -16.09
C LYS A 343 0.53 -14.05 -15.58
N VAL A 344 0.39 -13.24 -14.54
CA VAL A 344 1.49 -12.60 -13.81
C VAL A 344 1.21 -12.76 -12.32
N ALA A 345 2.17 -13.24 -11.55
CA ALA A 345 2.03 -13.38 -10.10
C ALA A 345 0.76 -14.15 -9.68
N GLY A 346 0.42 -15.22 -10.39
CA GLY A 346 -0.76 -16.05 -10.09
C GLY A 346 -2.12 -15.43 -10.45
N THR A 347 -2.15 -14.23 -11.02
CA THR A 347 -3.38 -13.55 -11.47
C THR A 347 -3.38 -13.36 -12.99
N THR A 348 -4.57 -13.37 -13.59
CA THR A 348 -4.72 -13.04 -15.01
C THR A 348 -4.85 -11.53 -15.16
N VAL A 349 -3.97 -10.93 -15.95
CA VAL A 349 -3.88 -9.50 -16.20
C VAL A 349 -4.21 -9.22 -17.65
N SER A 350 -5.13 -8.28 -17.88
CA SER A 350 -5.51 -7.80 -19.22
C SER A 350 -5.47 -6.27 -19.33
N ARG A 351 -5.12 -5.59 -18.27
CA ARG A 351 -5.02 -4.13 -18.20
C ARG A 351 -3.77 -3.69 -17.45
N ALA A 352 -3.14 -2.62 -17.91
CA ALA A 352 -2.01 -1.99 -17.24
C ALA A 352 -2.15 -0.47 -17.30
N SER A 353 -1.76 0.21 -16.23
CA SER A 353 -1.70 1.67 -16.23
C SER A 353 -0.55 2.16 -17.10
N LEU A 354 -0.80 3.21 -17.88
CA LEU A 354 0.22 3.92 -18.63
C LEU A 354 0.47 5.33 -18.05
N HIS A 355 -0.07 5.63 -16.90
CA HIS A 355 0.10 6.84 -16.10
C HIS A 355 -0.31 8.14 -16.80
N ASN A 356 0.35 8.52 -17.89
CA ASN A 356 0.11 9.74 -18.66
C ASN A 356 0.69 9.62 -20.07
N ASP A 357 0.49 10.64 -20.90
CA ASP A 357 1.02 10.65 -22.26
C ASP A 357 2.55 10.67 -22.30
N ASP A 358 3.21 11.39 -21.39
CA ASP A 358 4.67 11.43 -21.34
C ASP A 358 5.28 10.04 -21.13
N TYR A 359 4.67 9.22 -20.28
CA TYR A 359 5.08 7.83 -20.07
C TYR A 359 4.97 6.99 -21.36
N ILE A 360 3.90 7.18 -22.12
CA ILE A 360 3.71 6.52 -23.44
C ILE A 360 4.79 6.96 -24.41
N GLN A 361 5.08 8.25 -24.48
CA GLN A 361 6.07 8.81 -25.40
C GLN A 361 7.50 8.41 -25.02
N GLU A 362 7.86 8.46 -23.76
CA GLU A 362 9.20 8.07 -23.28
C GLU A 362 9.51 6.60 -23.57
N LYS A 363 8.54 5.72 -23.39
CA LYS A 363 8.69 4.30 -23.68
C LYS A 363 8.39 3.96 -25.15
N ASP A 364 7.92 4.92 -25.93
CA ASP A 364 7.46 4.76 -27.32
C ASP A 364 6.49 3.57 -27.47
N ILE A 365 5.48 3.56 -26.60
CA ILE A 365 4.46 2.51 -26.61
C ILE A 365 3.48 2.74 -27.76
N ARG A 366 3.22 1.69 -28.55
CA ARG A 366 2.29 1.73 -29.68
C ARG A 366 1.28 0.59 -29.61
N ILE A 367 0.13 0.78 -30.23
CA ILE A 367 -0.87 -0.28 -30.37
C ILE A 367 -0.28 -1.42 -31.18
N ASN A 368 -0.56 -2.66 -30.79
CA ASN A 368 -0.01 -3.92 -31.27
C ASN A 368 1.46 -4.17 -30.90
N ASP A 369 2.06 -3.35 -30.07
CA ASP A 369 3.39 -3.64 -29.51
C ASP A 369 3.35 -4.86 -28.60
N LYS A 370 4.39 -5.70 -28.75
CA LYS A 370 4.71 -6.70 -27.74
C LYS A 370 5.51 -6.04 -26.63
N VAL A 371 5.04 -6.21 -25.41
CA VAL A 371 5.59 -5.55 -24.22
C VAL A 371 5.89 -6.55 -23.13
N VAL A 372 6.83 -6.18 -22.26
CA VAL A 372 7.05 -6.83 -20.98
C VAL A 372 6.28 -6.03 -19.94
N ILE A 373 5.37 -6.71 -19.24
CA ILE A 373 4.69 -6.15 -18.08
C ILE A 373 5.29 -6.74 -16.81
N TYR A 374 5.31 -5.96 -15.76
CA TYR A 374 5.71 -6.44 -14.45
C TYR A 374 4.65 -6.09 -13.42
N LYS A 375 4.60 -6.92 -12.40
CA LYS A 375 3.80 -6.72 -11.21
C LYS A 375 4.73 -6.80 -10.02
N ALA A 376 4.92 -5.68 -9.32
CA ALA A 376 5.66 -5.65 -8.09
C ALA A 376 4.67 -5.66 -6.93
N GLY A 377 4.57 -6.78 -6.23
CA GLY A 377 3.53 -7.00 -5.24
C GLY A 377 2.14 -7.13 -5.88
N ASP A 378 1.09 -6.81 -5.15
CA ASP A 378 -0.30 -6.89 -5.62
C ASP A 378 -0.82 -5.60 -6.28
N ILE A 379 0.06 -4.77 -6.77
CA ILE A 379 -0.30 -3.48 -7.34
C ILE A 379 -0.62 -3.60 -8.84
N ILE A 380 -1.25 -2.57 -9.38
CA ILE A 380 -1.63 -2.48 -10.79
C ILE A 380 -0.43 -2.78 -11.68
N PRO A 381 -0.53 -3.74 -12.61
CA PRO A 381 0.56 -4.04 -13.53
C PRO A 381 0.98 -2.83 -14.36
N GLU A 382 2.27 -2.74 -14.62
CA GLU A 382 2.86 -1.67 -15.43
C GLU A 382 3.62 -2.24 -16.61
N VAL A 383 3.77 -1.45 -17.66
CA VAL A 383 4.61 -1.78 -18.81
C VAL A 383 6.06 -1.45 -18.45
N ALA A 384 6.92 -2.48 -18.36
CA ALA A 384 8.34 -2.28 -18.12
C ALA A 384 9.03 -1.67 -19.35
N HIS A 385 8.86 -2.31 -20.49
CA HIS A 385 9.41 -1.84 -21.77
C HIS A 385 8.73 -2.52 -22.96
N VAL A 386 8.92 -1.93 -24.14
CA VAL A 386 8.50 -2.47 -25.42
C VAL A 386 9.60 -3.39 -25.95
N ILE A 387 9.21 -4.51 -26.54
CA ILE A 387 10.14 -5.40 -27.26
C ILE A 387 10.26 -4.88 -28.70
N PHE A 388 11.19 -3.97 -28.93
CA PHE A 388 11.33 -3.27 -30.21
C PHE A 388 11.70 -4.20 -31.38
N GLU A 389 12.39 -5.29 -31.09
CA GLU A 389 12.79 -6.28 -32.10
C GLU A 389 11.61 -6.99 -32.76
N GLU A 390 10.50 -7.08 -32.03
CA GLU A 390 9.25 -7.72 -32.50
C GLU A 390 8.18 -6.72 -32.94
N ARG A 391 8.52 -5.44 -33.01
CA ARG A 391 7.59 -4.40 -33.44
C ARG A 391 7.32 -4.51 -34.94
N ASP A 392 6.06 -4.35 -35.33
CA ASP A 392 5.67 -4.21 -36.72
C ASP A 392 6.32 -2.94 -37.34
N LYS A 393 6.94 -3.09 -38.50
CA LYS A 393 7.60 -1.98 -39.20
C LYS A 393 6.64 -0.88 -39.63
N ASP A 394 5.38 -1.23 -39.85
CA ASP A 394 4.33 -0.29 -40.27
C ASP A 394 3.59 0.35 -39.08
N SER A 395 4.03 0.11 -37.83
CA SER A 395 3.43 0.72 -36.68
C SER A 395 3.66 2.23 -36.62
N GLU A 396 2.64 2.96 -36.23
CA GLU A 396 2.70 4.41 -36.08
C GLU A 396 2.86 4.82 -34.62
N ALA A 397 3.54 5.95 -34.39
CA ALA A 397 3.66 6.54 -33.08
C ALA A 397 2.26 6.85 -32.51
N TYR A 398 2.04 6.48 -31.23
CA TYR A 398 0.74 6.70 -30.60
C TYR A 398 0.48 8.20 -30.36
N GLN A 399 -0.73 8.63 -30.64
CA GLN A 399 -1.21 10.00 -30.40
C GLN A 399 -2.27 9.98 -29.32
N ALA A 400 -2.08 10.78 -28.27
CA ALA A 400 -3.09 10.99 -27.27
C ALA A 400 -4.36 11.63 -27.86
N PRO A 401 -5.56 11.40 -27.29
CA PRO A 401 -6.78 12.00 -27.80
C PRO A 401 -6.76 13.51 -27.66
N GLU A 402 -7.26 14.21 -28.67
CA GLU A 402 -7.47 15.68 -28.64
C GLU A 402 -8.80 16.06 -28.04
N THR A 403 -9.72 15.12 -27.95
CA THR A 403 -11.07 15.31 -27.39
C THR A 403 -11.40 14.26 -26.34
N CYS A 404 -12.23 14.63 -25.39
CA CYS A 404 -12.72 13.70 -24.37
C CYS A 404 -13.47 12.53 -25.04
N PRO A 405 -13.10 11.29 -24.74
CA PRO A 405 -13.75 10.12 -25.33
C PRO A 405 -15.21 9.93 -24.90
N VAL A 406 -15.64 10.61 -23.85
CA VAL A 406 -17.01 10.51 -23.32
C VAL A 406 -17.90 11.66 -23.82
N CYS A 407 -17.45 12.90 -23.72
CA CYS A 407 -18.30 14.07 -24.05
C CYS A 407 -17.88 14.82 -25.32
N GLY A 408 -16.75 14.47 -25.93
CA GLY A 408 -16.26 15.11 -27.16
C GLY A 408 -15.67 16.51 -26.99
N SER A 409 -15.64 17.04 -25.80
CA SER A 409 -15.02 18.35 -25.52
C SER A 409 -13.51 18.29 -25.68
N LYS A 410 -12.89 19.40 -26.07
CA LYS A 410 -11.44 19.48 -26.19
C LYS A 410 -10.77 19.19 -24.84
N VAL A 411 -9.74 18.34 -24.86
CA VAL A 411 -8.91 18.10 -23.67
C VAL A 411 -7.73 19.07 -23.64
N VAL A 412 -7.29 19.41 -22.45
CA VAL A 412 -6.24 20.41 -22.23
C VAL A 412 -5.25 19.93 -21.15
N HIS A 413 -4.05 20.50 -21.17
CA HIS A 413 -3.16 20.49 -20.02
C HIS A 413 -3.41 21.74 -19.21
N LEU A 414 -3.63 21.61 -17.91
CA LEU A 414 -3.63 22.76 -17.02
C LEU A 414 -2.17 23.12 -16.69
N ASP A 415 -1.94 24.38 -16.30
CA ASP A 415 -0.61 24.85 -16.01
C ASP A 415 0.12 23.93 -15.01
N GLU A 416 1.35 23.53 -15.36
CA GLU A 416 2.21 22.64 -14.58
C GLU A 416 1.72 21.19 -14.39
N GLU A 417 0.62 20.79 -15.03
CA GLU A 417 0.17 19.39 -14.98
C GLU A 417 0.63 18.58 -16.19
N VAL A 418 1.07 17.35 -15.92
CA VAL A 418 1.40 16.36 -16.96
C VAL A 418 0.15 15.70 -17.52
N ALA A 419 -0.94 15.70 -16.76
CA ALA A 419 -2.18 15.02 -17.10
C ALA A 419 -3.00 15.80 -18.15
N LEU A 420 -3.64 15.05 -19.06
CA LEU A 420 -4.70 15.58 -19.91
C LEU A 420 -6.01 15.66 -19.13
N ARG A 421 -6.78 16.72 -19.36
CA ARG A 421 -8.07 16.94 -18.69
C ARG A 421 -9.20 17.28 -19.64
N CYS A 422 -10.37 16.71 -19.36
CA CYS A 422 -11.65 17.23 -19.81
C CYS A 422 -12.12 18.27 -18.81
N ILE A 423 -12.29 19.51 -19.25
CA ILE A 423 -12.74 20.62 -18.39
C ILE A 423 -14.26 20.89 -18.50
N ASN A 424 -14.99 20.02 -19.19
CA ASN A 424 -16.44 20.16 -19.32
C ASN A 424 -17.15 19.66 -18.04
N PRO A 425 -17.75 20.55 -17.22
CA PRO A 425 -18.42 20.16 -15.99
C PRO A 425 -19.68 19.31 -16.23
N LYS A 426 -20.18 19.27 -17.45
CA LYS A 426 -21.33 18.45 -17.87
C LYS A 426 -20.92 17.11 -18.47
N CYS A 427 -19.64 16.76 -18.42
CA CYS A 427 -19.18 15.45 -18.89
C CYS A 427 -19.83 14.33 -18.07
N PRO A 428 -20.54 13.37 -18.72
CA PRO A 428 -21.20 12.28 -18.02
C PRO A 428 -20.27 11.45 -17.13
N ALA A 429 -19.01 11.24 -17.56
CA ALA A 429 -18.02 10.53 -16.76
C ALA A 429 -17.70 11.26 -15.46
N GLN A 430 -17.51 12.57 -15.52
CA GLN A 430 -17.25 13.38 -14.32
C GLN A 430 -18.44 13.40 -13.37
N ILE A 431 -19.65 13.48 -13.91
CA ILE A 431 -20.88 13.44 -13.11
C ILE A 431 -21.02 12.09 -12.39
N LYS A 432 -20.83 10.98 -13.10
CA LYS A 432 -20.88 9.63 -12.52
C LYS A 432 -19.86 9.43 -11.41
N GLU A 433 -18.62 9.82 -11.67
CA GLU A 433 -17.54 9.73 -10.65
C GLU A 433 -17.78 10.69 -9.48
N GLY A 434 -18.37 11.86 -9.73
CA GLY A 434 -18.81 12.79 -8.68
C GLY A 434 -19.90 12.19 -7.78
N LEU A 435 -20.86 11.47 -8.36
CA LEU A 435 -21.90 10.74 -7.63
C LEU A 435 -21.29 9.63 -6.76
N ASN A 436 -20.38 8.83 -7.31
CA ASN A 436 -19.67 7.78 -6.57
C ASN A 436 -18.89 8.38 -5.38
N HIS A 437 -18.19 9.47 -5.60
CA HIS A 437 -17.46 10.16 -4.54
C HIS A 437 -18.38 10.69 -3.44
N PHE A 438 -19.50 11.32 -3.81
CA PHE A 438 -20.45 11.91 -2.87
C PHE A 438 -21.03 10.88 -1.90
N VAL A 439 -21.39 9.70 -2.39
CA VAL A 439 -21.97 8.63 -1.57
C VAL A 439 -20.92 7.83 -0.78
N SER A 440 -19.64 8.03 -1.06
CA SER A 440 -18.54 7.28 -0.45
C SER A 440 -18.49 7.45 1.07
N ARG A 441 -17.85 6.49 1.73
CA ARG A 441 -17.76 6.42 3.20
C ARG A 441 -17.21 7.69 3.83
N ASN A 442 -16.20 8.29 3.22
CA ASN A 442 -15.54 9.48 3.75
C ASN A 442 -16.30 10.79 3.43
N ALA A 443 -17.24 10.74 2.51
CA ALA A 443 -18.14 11.84 2.19
C ALA A 443 -19.48 11.67 2.91
N MET A 444 -20.59 11.59 2.20
CA MET A 444 -21.92 11.49 2.82
C MET A 444 -22.27 10.09 3.31
N ASN A 445 -21.49 9.09 2.99
CA ASN A 445 -21.66 7.71 3.46
C ASN A 445 -23.09 7.19 3.31
N ILE A 446 -23.54 7.10 2.07
CA ILE A 446 -24.87 6.56 1.74
C ILE A 446 -24.73 5.10 1.38
N GLU A 447 -24.93 4.22 2.34
CA GLU A 447 -24.85 2.78 2.15
C GLU A 447 -25.94 2.27 1.20
N GLY A 448 -25.56 1.29 0.38
CA GLY A 448 -26.46 0.69 -0.61
C GLY A 448 -26.46 1.35 -1.97
N LEU A 449 -25.84 2.52 -2.13
CA LEU A 449 -25.64 3.19 -3.41
C LEU A 449 -24.22 2.92 -3.95
N GLY A 450 -24.05 1.80 -4.63
CA GLY A 450 -22.81 1.48 -5.34
C GLY A 450 -22.78 2.03 -6.77
N PRO A 451 -21.61 1.97 -7.45
CA PRO A 451 -21.44 2.50 -8.82
C PRO A 451 -22.48 1.99 -9.82
N ARG A 452 -22.81 0.71 -9.76
CA ARG A 452 -23.81 0.10 -10.67
C ARG A 452 -25.20 0.70 -10.52
N ILE A 453 -25.62 0.96 -9.29
CA ILE A 453 -26.94 1.52 -9.00
C ILE A 453 -26.98 3.00 -9.40
N LEU A 454 -25.94 3.74 -9.08
CA LEU A 454 -25.81 5.16 -9.47
C LEU A 454 -25.76 5.31 -11.00
N ASP A 455 -25.05 4.43 -11.70
CA ASP A 455 -25.01 4.43 -13.17
C ASP A 455 -26.38 4.17 -13.77
N GLN A 456 -27.13 3.17 -13.26
CA GLN A 456 -28.50 2.93 -13.70
C GLN A 456 -29.41 4.13 -13.47
N MET A 457 -29.33 4.75 -12.28
CA MET A 457 -30.13 5.92 -11.95
C MET A 457 -29.83 7.09 -12.89
N TYR A 458 -28.55 7.32 -13.17
CA TYR A 458 -28.11 8.39 -14.07
C TYR A 458 -28.55 8.11 -15.52
N GLU A 459 -28.33 6.91 -16.02
CA GLU A 459 -28.67 6.49 -17.38
C GLU A 459 -30.19 6.46 -17.62
N ASN A 460 -30.98 6.10 -16.60
CA ASN A 460 -32.44 6.13 -16.65
C ASN A 460 -33.05 7.54 -16.41
N GLY A 461 -32.21 8.54 -16.20
CA GLY A 461 -32.67 9.91 -15.99
C GLY A 461 -33.31 10.18 -14.63
N LEU A 462 -33.15 9.28 -13.66
CA LEU A 462 -33.67 9.47 -12.29
C LEU A 462 -32.90 10.54 -11.52
N ILE A 463 -31.62 10.66 -11.78
CA ILE A 463 -30.73 11.64 -11.17
C ILE A 463 -29.85 12.31 -12.24
N LYS A 464 -29.58 13.59 -12.07
CA LYS A 464 -28.66 14.38 -12.90
C LYS A 464 -27.44 14.85 -12.11
N ASP A 465 -27.60 15.01 -10.81
CA ASP A 465 -26.56 15.44 -9.88
C ASP A 465 -26.82 14.88 -8.46
N VAL A 466 -25.94 15.21 -7.53
CA VAL A 466 -26.03 14.73 -6.14
C VAL A 466 -27.28 15.20 -5.40
N ALA A 467 -27.82 16.36 -5.75
CA ALA A 467 -29.01 16.89 -5.10
C ALA A 467 -30.26 16.04 -5.39
N ASP A 468 -30.34 15.48 -6.58
CA ASP A 468 -31.47 14.64 -6.99
C ASP A 468 -31.60 13.35 -6.16
N LEU A 469 -30.53 12.91 -5.53
CA LEU A 469 -30.55 11.75 -4.61
C LEU A 469 -31.56 11.95 -3.45
N TYR A 470 -31.74 13.19 -3.02
CA TYR A 470 -32.60 13.54 -1.88
C TYR A 470 -34.08 13.69 -2.26
N TYR A 471 -34.40 13.59 -3.53
CA TYR A 471 -35.77 13.63 -4.07
C TYR A 471 -36.26 12.27 -4.58
N LEU A 472 -35.45 11.21 -4.41
CA LEU A 472 -35.83 9.87 -4.82
C LEU A 472 -36.97 9.33 -3.98
N GLU A 473 -37.90 8.67 -4.64
CA GLU A 473 -39.00 7.97 -4.03
C GLU A 473 -38.80 6.45 -4.18
N LYS A 474 -39.52 5.67 -3.37
CA LYS A 474 -39.40 4.19 -3.38
C LYS A 474 -39.70 3.60 -4.75
N GLU A 475 -40.71 4.14 -5.44
CA GLU A 475 -41.12 3.72 -6.78
C GLU A 475 -39.98 3.86 -7.80
N ASP A 476 -39.17 4.93 -7.70
CA ASP A 476 -38.02 5.15 -8.55
C ASP A 476 -36.98 4.03 -8.40
N LEU A 477 -36.74 3.60 -7.17
CA LEU A 477 -35.76 2.56 -6.83
C LEU A 477 -36.27 1.17 -7.23
N LEU A 478 -37.56 0.89 -7.09
CA LEU A 478 -38.13 -0.39 -7.45
C LEU A 478 -38.09 -0.67 -8.96
N GLY A 479 -37.96 0.35 -9.78
CA GLY A 479 -37.76 0.24 -11.23
C GLY A 479 -36.35 -0.19 -11.65
N LEU A 480 -35.39 -0.23 -10.72
CA LEU A 480 -34.00 -0.60 -11.00
C LEU A 480 -33.78 -2.12 -10.90
N GLU A 481 -32.83 -2.63 -11.68
CA GLU A 481 -32.47 -4.04 -11.63
C GLU A 481 -31.97 -4.46 -10.25
N LYS A 482 -32.42 -5.62 -9.78
CA LYS A 482 -32.03 -6.26 -8.52
C LYS A 482 -32.40 -5.48 -7.25
N ILE A 483 -33.15 -4.41 -7.34
CA ILE A 483 -33.66 -3.68 -6.17
C ILE A 483 -35.12 -4.09 -5.87
N LYS A 484 -35.32 -4.55 -4.64
CA LYS A 484 -36.62 -4.93 -4.08
C LYS A 484 -36.91 -4.06 -2.85
N ASP A 485 -38.11 -4.25 -2.25
CA ASP A 485 -38.58 -3.44 -1.12
C ASP A 485 -37.56 -3.23 -0.01
N LYS A 486 -36.88 -4.27 0.43
CA LYS A 486 -35.88 -4.17 1.51
C LYS A 486 -34.69 -3.30 1.11
N SER A 487 -34.15 -3.53 -0.08
CA SER A 487 -33.02 -2.73 -0.59
C SER A 487 -33.41 -1.28 -0.82
N ALA A 488 -34.59 -1.04 -1.39
CA ALA A 488 -35.11 0.31 -1.61
C ALA A 488 -35.28 1.08 -0.28
N ASN A 489 -35.87 0.44 0.73
CA ASN A 489 -36.05 1.04 2.05
C ASN A 489 -34.69 1.34 2.72
N ASN A 490 -33.72 0.42 2.61
CA ASN A 490 -32.38 0.62 3.16
C ASN A 490 -31.67 1.82 2.51
N ILE A 491 -31.78 1.96 1.19
CA ILE A 491 -31.21 3.10 0.45
C ILE A 491 -31.86 4.41 0.90
N LEU A 492 -33.18 4.47 0.96
CA LEU A 492 -33.90 5.68 1.39
C LEU A 492 -33.58 6.06 2.84
N ASN A 493 -33.45 5.08 3.73
CA ASN A 493 -33.03 5.31 5.10
C ASN A 493 -31.60 5.85 5.16
N ALA A 494 -30.68 5.30 4.38
CA ALA A 494 -29.30 5.76 4.32
C ALA A 494 -29.20 7.20 3.75
N ILE A 495 -29.99 7.55 2.76
CA ILE A 495 -30.11 8.93 2.24
C ILE A 495 -30.62 9.86 3.33
N ALA A 496 -31.66 9.47 4.07
CA ALA A 496 -32.22 10.28 5.16
C ALA A 496 -31.20 10.48 6.29
N GLU A 497 -30.45 9.44 6.69
CA GLU A 497 -29.39 9.53 7.67
C GLU A 497 -28.25 10.45 7.24
N SER A 498 -27.95 10.51 5.95
CA SER A 498 -26.88 11.36 5.41
C SER A 498 -27.15 12.85 5.64
N LYS A 499 -28.41 13.24 5.78
CA LYS A 499 -28.78 14.64 6.10
C LYS A 499 -28.24 15.11 7.46
N GLY A 500 -27.95 14.20 8.35
CA GLY A 500 -27.32 14.48 9.66
C GLY A 500 -25.80 14.53 9.64
N ARG A 501 -25.15 14.30 8.50
CA ARG A 501 -23.69 14.37 8.39
C ARG A 501 -23.20 15.80 8.56
N SER A 502 -21.97 15.96 9.01
CA SER A 502 -21.34 17.26 9.22
C SER A 502 -21.13 18.02 7.89
N ALA A 503 -21.12 19.35 7.97
CA ALA A 503 -20.97 20.20 6.79
C ALA A 503 -19.62 20.05 6.09
N ASP A 504 -18.55 19.74 6.81
CA ASP A 504 -17.24 19.44 6.23
C ASP A 504 -17.29 18.21 5.31
N ARG A 505 -18.03 17.17 5.70
CA ARG A 505 -18.25 15.98 4.87
C ARG A 505 -19.05 16.31 3.61
N LEU A 506 -20.00 17.23 3.69
CA LEU A 506 -20.72 17.71 2.51
C LEU A 506 -19.77 18.43 1.53
N ILE A 507 -18.94 19.36 2.04
CA ILE A 507 -17.96 20.07 1.19
C ILE A 507 -16.98 19.08 0.54
N PHE A 508 -16.46 18.13 1.29
CA PHE A 508 -15.63 17.06 0.75
C PHE A 508 -16.39 16.25 -0.30
N GLY A 509 -17.63 15.88 -0.04
CA GLY A 509 -18.49 15.09 -0.93
C GLY A 509 -18.84 15.80 -2.23
N LEU A 510 -18.96 17.13 -2.23
CA LEU A 510 -19.16 17.93 -3.44
C LEU A 510 -17.94 17.91 -4.37
N GLY A 511 -16.80 17.47 -3.87
CA GLY A 511 -15.61 17.24 -4.68
C GLY A 511 -14.99 18.51 -5.26
N VAL A 512 -15.02 19.61 -4.51
CA VAL A 512 -14.34 20.85 -4.91
C VAL A 512 -12.85 20.56 -5.11
N TRP A 513 -12.32 21.00 -6.23
CA TRP A 513 -10.92 20.78 -6.57
C TRP A 513 -10.00 21.31 -5.46
N HIS A 514 -8.96 20.56 -5.16
CA HIS A 514 -7.95 20.83 -4.12
C HIS A 514 -8.49 20.85 -2.68
N VAL A 515 -9.79 20.59 -2.48
CA VAL A 515 -10.39 20.52 -1.16
C VAL A 515 -10.58 19.05 -0.74
N GLY A 516 -9.57 18.50 -0.09
CA GLY A 516 -9.67 17.18 0.55
C GLY A 516 -10.40 17.24 1.90
N ALA A 517 -10.57 16.10 2.55
CA ALA A 517 -11.27 16.00 3.83
C ALA A 517 -10.68 16.92 4.92
N LYS A 518 -9.34 17.03 4.98
CA LYS A 518 -8.65 17.91 5.94
C LYS A 518 -8.94 19.40 5.67
N ALA A 519 -8.83 19.82 4.42
CA ALA A 519 -9.12 21.20 4.05
C ALA A 519 -10.59 21.56 4.30
N ALA A 520 -11.52 20.67 3.94
CA ALA A 520 -12.94 20.84 4.21
C ALA A 520 -13.21 21.05 5.71
N LYS A 521 -12.58 20.24 6.54
CA LYS A 521 -12.70 20.33 8.00
C LYS A 521 -12.19 21.67 8.53
N ILE A 522 -11.01 22.12 8.09
CA ILE A 522 -10.43 23.41 8.47
C ILE A 522 -11.39 24.57 8.07
N LEU A 523 -11.90 24.53 6.84
CA LEU A 523 -12.83 25.55 6.34
C LEU A 523 -14.10 25.63 7.21
N LEU A 524 -14.70 24.50 7.52
CA LEU A 524 -15.96 24.47 8.28
C LEU A 524 -15.77 24.71 9.79
N GLU A 525 -14.61 24.40 10.35
CA GLU A 525 -14.26 24.78 11.72
C GLU A 525 -14.15 26.30 11.86
N HIS A 526 -13.66 26.99 10.84
CA HIS A 526 -13.54 28.46 10.83
C HIS A 526 -14.87 29.14 10.48
N PHE A 527 -15.48 28.82 9.34
CA PHE A 527 -16.69 29.49 8.86
C PHE A 527 -17.99 28.97 9.50
N LYS A 528 -17.96 27.83 10.15
CA LYS A 528 -19.08 27.18 10.88
C LYS A 528 -20.22 26.67 9.97
N THR A 529 -20.56 27.36 8.90
CA THR A 529 -21.65 26.99 7.98
C THR A 529 -21.21 27.09 6.52
N VAL A 530 -21.86 26.31 5.66
CA VAL A 530 -21.64 26.37 4.20
C VAL A 530 -21.99 27.76 3.65
N ARG A 531 -23.03 28.38 4.16
CA ARG A 531 -23.45 29.74 3.74
C ARG A 531 -22.41 30.79 4.09
N ALA A 532 -21.78 30.71 5.24
CA ALA A 532 -20.69 31.59 5.64
C ALA A 532 -19.46 31.39 4.72
N LEU A 533 -19.13 30.13 4.40
CA LEU A 533 -18.06 29.80 3.47
C LEU A 533 -18.31 30.35 2.06
N GLN A 534 -19.54 30.26 1.56
CA GLN A 534 -19.93 30.81 0.24
C GLN A 534 -19.74 32.34 0.14
N LYS A 535 -19.82 33.04 1.26
CA LYS A 535 -19.63 34.49 1.34
C LYS A 535 -18.20 34.91 1.65
N ALA A 536 -17.32 33.95 1.92
CA ALA A 536 -15.93 34.20 2.28
C ALA A 536 -15.16 34.79 1.09
N SER A 537 -14.24 35.70 1.39
CA SER A 537 -13.29 36.21 0.39
C SER A 537 -12.11 35.26 0.21
N LYS A 538 -11.40 35.37 -0.91
CA LYS A 538 -10.16 34.62 -1.16
C LYS A 538 -9.12 34.88 -0.07
N GLU A 539 -8.99 36.13 0.38
CA GLU A 539 -8.07 36.56 1.42
C GLU A 539 -8.39 35.89 2.77
N GLU A 540 -9.66 35.81 3.14
CA GLU A 540 -10.10 35.13 4.36
C GLU A 540 -9.73 33.63 4.33
N ILE A 541 -9.94 32.97 3.19
CA ILE A 541 -9.59 31.55 3.02
C ILE A 541 -8.07 31.34 3.06
N ASN A 542 -7.30 32.18 2.36
CA ASN A 542 -5.84 32.11 2.35
C ASN A 542 -5.19 32.35 3.71
N SER A 543 -5.86 33.08 4.60
CA SER A 543 -5.39 33.34 5.96
C SER A 543 -5.40 32.12 6.88
N LEU A 544 -6.11 31.06 6.48
CA LEU A 544 -6.23 29.85 7.28
C LEU A 544 -4.97 28.99 7.20
N TYR A 545 -4.59 28.43 8.32
CA TYR A 545 -3.42 27.57 8.43
C TYR A 545 -3.50 26.37 7.47
N THR A 546 -2.43 26.14 6.72
CA THR A 546 -2.28 25.07 5.72
C THR A 546 -3.07 25.23 4.42
N LEU A 547 -3.86 26.28 4.25
CA LEU A 547 -4.50 26.60 2.99
C LEU A 547 -3.66 27.63 2.23
N GLY A 548 -3.48 27.40 0.92
CA GLY A 548 -2.72 28.26 0.03
C GLY A 548 -3.61 28.98 -1.00
N GLU A 549 -2.97 29.60 -1.97
CA GLU A 549 -3.65 30.36 -3.04
C GLU A 549 -4.51 29.50 -3.98
N THR A 550 -4.23 28.20 -4.05
CA THR A 550 -4.95 27.24 -4.90
C THR A 550 -6.32 26.93 -4.35
#